data_dc89ae5cfbfa1e8389566b024ec762da
#
_entry.id   dc89ae5cfbfa1e8389566b024ec762da
#
_cell.length_a   1.000
_cell.length_b   1.000
_cell.length_c   1.000
_cell.angle_alpha   90.00
_cell.angle_beta   90.00
_cell.angle_gamma   90.00
#
_symmetry.space_group_name_H-M   'P 1'
#
loop_
_entity.id
_entity.type
_entity.pdbx_description
1 polymer ?
#
loop_
_entity_poly.entity_id
_entity_poly.type
_entity_poly.pdbx_seq_one_letter_code
_entity_poly.pdbx_strand_id
1 'polypeptide(L)'
;VEVTESMLIERYSHVMHIVSNVKGRAQADLTAMDALRATLPAGTLSGAPKVMAMQIIDRLESVKRGVYGGAVGYISWAGDMDTAIAIRTAVIKDDEVHIQAGAGIVADSVPALEWEETMNKARGMLRAVAMAQPK
;
A
#
# COMPACT_ATOMS: atom_id res chain seq x y z
N VAL A 1 2.84 -22.08 8.60
CA VAL A 1 3.05 -20.64 8.69
C VAL A 1 3.83 -20.36 9.98
N GLU A 2 4.90 -19.61 9.89
CA GLU A 2 5.79 -19.26 10.98
C GLU A 2 5.96 -17.74 11.05
N VAL A 3 5.82 -17.16 12.23
CA VAL A 3 6.15 -15.76 12.48
C VAL A 3 7.63 -15.73 12.85
N THR A 4 8.47 -15.20 11.95
CA THR A 4 9.93 -15.15 12.16
C THR A 4 10.37 -13.88 12.85
N GLU A 5 9.58 -12.81 12.71
CA GLU A 5 9.79 -11.52 13.39
C GLU A 5 8.43 -10.95 13.78
N SER A 6 8.34 -10.34 14.95
CA SER A 6 7.08 -9.79 15.44
C SER A 6 7.29 -8.42 16.07
N MET A 7 6.58 -7.42 15.55
CA MET A 7 6.48 -6.07 16.11
C MET A 7 7.84 -5.38 16.34
N LEU A 8 8.81 -5.62 15.45
CA LEU A 8 10.12 -4.96 15.49
C LEU A 8 9.98 -3.52 15.02
N ILE A 9 10.69 -2.61 15.71
CA ILE A 9 10.76 -1.21 15.30
C ILE A 9 11.96 -1.02 14.39
N GLU A 10 11.70 -0.77 13.12
CA GLU A 10 12.72 -0.40 12.15
C GLU A 10 12.75 1.12 11.95
N ARG A 11 13.97 1.67 11.95
CA ARG A 11 14.22 3.11 11.80
C ARG A 11 14.86 3.38 10.47
N TYR A 12 14.16 4.12 9.62
CA TYR A 12 14.68 4.66 8.38
C TYR A 12 15.00 6.15 8.55
N SER A 13 15.65 6.77 7.59
CA SER A 13 16.14 8.16 7.69
C SER A 13 15.10 9.19 8.13
N HIS A 14 13.83 8.98 7.82
CA HIS A 14 12.75 9.96 8.05
C HIS A 14 11.45 9.34 8.58
N VAL A 15 11.44 8.01 8.82
CA VAL A 15 10.23 7.30 9.25
C VAL A 15 10.58 6.08 10.08
N MET A 16 9.73 5.74 11.03
CA MET A 16 9.78 4.49 11.79
C MET A 16 8.63 3.59 11.38
N HIS A 17 8.90 2.30 11.31
CA HIS A 17 7.90 1.28 11.02
C HIS A 17 7.89 0.21 12.10
N ILE A 18 6.70 -0.33 12.36
CA ILE A 18 6.55 -1.58 13.10
C ILE A 18 6.47 -2.70 12.07
N VAL A 19 7.42 -3.61 12.10
CA VAL A 19 7.57 -4.68 11.11
C VAL A 19 7.32 -6.04 11.75
N SER A 20 6.62 -6.89 11.02
CA SER A 20 6.49 -8.32 11.34
C SER A 20 6.76 -9.11 10.07
N ASN A 21 7.45 -10.23 10.22
CA ASN A 21 7.76 -11.13 9.11
C ASN A 21 7.13 -12.50 9.33
N VAL A 22 6.41 -12.96 8.33
CA VAL A 22 5.69 -14.25 8.35
C VAL A 22 6.12 -15.06 7.15
N LYS A 23 6.56 -16.29 7.39
CA LYS A 23 6.93 -17.25 6.37
C LYS A 23 5.92 -18.38 6.28
N GLY A 24 5.71 -18.89 5.09
CA GLY A 24 4.88 -20.05 4.84
C GLY A 24 5.39 -20.85 3.65
N ARG A 25 5.02 -22.12 3.59
CA ARG A 25 5.27 -22.95 2.42
C ARG A 25 4.04 -22.89 1.52
N ALA A 26 4.24 -22.52 0.26
CA ALA A 26 3.18 -22.62 -0.74
C ALA A 26 2.79 -24.08 -0.95
N GLN A 27 1.53 -24.33 -1.28
CA GLN A 27 1.08 -25.65 -1.72
C GLN A 27 1.76 -26.02 -3.04
N ALA A 28 1.91 -27.31 -3.29
CA ALA A 28 2.43 -27.78 -4.57
C ALA A 28 1.55 -27.28 -5.72
N ASP A 29 2.16 -27.05 -6.87
CA ASP A 29 1.51 -26.63 -8.12
C ASP A 29 0.97 -25.18 -8.14
N LEU A 30 1.20 -24.37 -7.11
CA LEU A 30 0.91 -22.94 -7.13
C LEU A 30 2.06 -22.14 -7.74
N THR A 31 1.70 -21.22 -8.62
CA THR A 31 2.62 -20.26 -9.23
C THR A 31 2.69 -18.96 -8.44
N ALA A 32 3.70 -18.12 -8.73
CA ALA A 32 3.78 -16.77 -8.18
C ALA A 32 2.52 -15.95 -8.51
N MET A 33 1.95 -16.14 -9.71
CA MET A 33 0.71 -15.45 -10.09
C MET A 33 -0.51 -15.91 -9.29
N ASP A 34 -0.57 -17.18 -8.88
CA ASP A 34 -1.65 -17.67 -8.02
C ASP A 34 -1.52 -17.06 -6.62
N ALA A 35 -0.28 -16.97 -6.10
CA ALA A 35 -0.01 -16.29 -4.85
C ALA A 35 -0.41 -14.80 -4.91
N LEU A 36 -0.06 -14.11 -6.00
CA LEU A 36 -0.45 -12.71 -6.20
C LEU A 36 -1.97 -12.55 -6.23
N ARG A 37 -2.70 -13.38 -6.98
CA ARG A 37 -4.16 -13.35 -7.05
C ARG A 37 -4.82 -13.61 -5.69
N ALA A 38 -4.25 -14.48 -4.88
CA ALA A 38 -4.78 -14.81 -3.57
C ALA A 38 -4.55 -13.70 -2.53
N THR A 39 -3.51 -12.89 -2.69
CA THR A 39 -3.11 -11.86 -1.71
C THR A 39 -3.59 -10.45 -2.07
N LEU A 40 -3.89 -10.16 -3.34
CA LEU A 40 -4.39 -8.86 -3.78
C LEU A 40 -5.93 -8.85 -3.93
N PRO A 41 -6.53 -7.67 -3.68
CA PRO A 41 -5.97 -6.46 -3.08
C PRO A 41 -5.53 -6.67 -1.63
N ALA A 42 -4.44 -6.00 -1.23
CA ALA A 42 -3.94 -6.10 0.15
C ALA A 42 -4.98 -5.59 1.16
N GLY A 43 -5.18 -6.34 2.24
CA GLY A 43 -6.18 -6.02 3.27
C GLY A 43 -5.97 -4.64 3.90
N THR A 44 -4.74 -4.20 4.03
CA THR A 44 -4.37 -2.85 4.50
C THR A 44 -5.01 -1.73 3.67
N LEU A 45 -5.21 -1.96 2.36
CA LEU A 45 -5.77 -0.97 1.43
C LEU A 45 -7.25 -1.19 1.12
N SER A 46 -7.72 -2.41 1.26
CA SER A 46 -9.13 -2.73 1.02
C SER A 46 -10.00 -2.65 2.28
N GLY A 47 -9.45 -3.02 3.43
CA GLY A 47 -10.21 -3.18 4.66
C GLY A 47 -10.82 -4.57 4.82
N ALA A 48 -11.59 -4.76 5.89
CA ALA A 48 -12.23 -6.01 6.24
C ALA A 48 -13.68 -5.77 6.75
N PRO A 49 -14.64 -6.63 6.39
CA PRO A 49 -14.58 -7.72 5.42
C PRO A 49 -14.31 -7.22 4.00
N LYS A 50 -13.38 -7.87 3.29
CA LYS A 50 -12.78 -7.33 2.06
C LYS A 50 -13.79 -6.89 0.99
N VAL A 51 -14.74 -7.74 0.64
CA VAL A 51 -15.72 -7.46 -0.42
C VAL A 51 -16.58 -6.24 -0.08
N MET A 52 -17.12 -6.20 1.13
CA MET A 52 -17.96 -5.08 1.58
C MET A 52 -17.15 -3.78 1.66
N ALA A 53 -15.93 -3.83 2.17
CA ALA A 53 -15.04 -2.67 2.25
C ALA A 53 -14.74 -2.12 0.84
N MET A 54 -14.45 -2.98 -0.13
CA MET A 54 -14.23 -2.56 -1.52
C MET A 54 -15.48 -1.95 -2.16
N GLN A 55 -16.66 -2.48 -1.87
CA GLN A 55 -17.92 -1.90 -2.33
C GLN A 55 -18.18 -0.51 -1.73
N ILE A 56 -17.83 -0.31 -0.47
CA ILE A 56 -17.93 0.99 0.20
C ILE A 56 -16.95 1.99 -0.43
N ILE A 57 -15.70 1.58 -0.63
CA ILE A 57 -14.68 2.39 -1.30
C ILE A 57 -15.15 2.83 -2.69
N ASP A 58 -15.66 1.91 -3.50
CA ASP A 58 -16.12 2.22 -4.85
C ASP A 58 -17.30 3.19 -4.88
N ARG A 59 -18.12 3.21 -3.84
CA ARG A 59 -19.25 4.15 -3.71
C ARG A 59 -18.87 5.52 -3.18
N LEU A 60 -17.85 5.58 -2.30
CA LEU A 60 -17.49 6.82 -1.59
C LEU A 60 -16.36 7.59 -2.27
N GLU A 61 -15.41 6.91 -2.88
CA GLU A 61 -14.32 7.57 -3.58
C GLU A 61 -14.78 8.10 -4.94
N SER A 62 -14.61 9.39 -5.16
CA SER A 62 -15.02 10.06 -6.40
C SER A 62 -14.09 9.75 -7.60
N VAL A 63 -12.87 9.29 -7.32
CA VAL A 63 -11.83 8.99 -8.32
C VAL A 63 -11.37 7.55 -8.13
N LYS A 64 -11.24 6.82 -9.24
CA LYS A 64 -10.69 5.46 -9.22
C LYS A 64 -9.22 5.47 -8.79
N ARG A 65 -8.83 4.47 -8.00
CA ARG A 65 -7.48 4.38 -7.40
C ARG A 65 -6.36 4.17 -8.42
N GLY A 66 -6.65 3.57 -9.58
CA GLY A 66 -5.64 3.29 -10.60
C GLY A 66 -4.49 2.45 -10.05
N VAL A 67 -3.28 3.01 -10.04
CA VAL A 67 -2.08 2.36 -9.51
C VAL A 67 -2.10 2.24 -7.99
N TYR A 68 -2.74 3.18 -7.29
CA TYR A 68 -2.75 3.24 -5.83
C TYR A 68 -3.38 1.99 -5.22
N GLY A 69 -2.65 1.35 -4.31
CA GLY A 69 -3.08 0.11 -3.63
C GLY A 69 -2.92 -1.17 -4.44
N GLY A 70 -2.40 -1.07 -5.67
CA GLY A 70 -2.02 -2.22 -6.48
C GLY A 70 -0.70 -2.86 -6.04
N ALA A 71 -0.14 -3.73 -6.86
CA ALA A 71 1.17 -4.34 -6.66
C ALA A 71 2.20 -3.69 -7.56
N VAL A 72 3.38 -3.43 -6.98
CA VAL A 72 4.57 -3.04 -7.73
C VAL A 72 5.70 -4.01 -7.39
N GLY A 73 6.43 -4.49 -8.40
CA GLY A 73 7.49 -5.44 -8.17
C GLY A 73 7.92 -6.15 -9.45
N TYR A 74 8.46 -7.35 -9.30
CA TYR A 74 8.91 -8.15 -10.43
C TYR A 74 8.61 -9.64 -10.24
N ILE A 75 8.55 -10.34 -11.35
CA ILE A 75 8.55 -11.81 -11.42
C ILE A 75 9.72 -12.20 -12.30
N SER A 76 10.62 -13.02 -11.76
CA SER A 76 11.81 -13.50 -12.46
C SER A 76 11.45 -14.65 -13.43
N TRP A 77 12.34 -14.91 -14.37
CA TRP A 77 12.24 -16.08 -15.24
C TRP A 77 12.36 -17.42 -14.49
N ALA A 78 12.97 -17.42 -13.29
CA ALA A 78 13.05 -18.60 -12.42
C ALA A 78 11.74 -18.84 -11.64
N GLY A 79 10.77 -17.94 -11.72
CA GLY A 79 9.50 -18.05 -11.02
C GLY A 79 9.46 -17.34 -9.65
N ASP A 80 10.56 -16.71 -9.23
CA ASP A 80 10.58 -15.90 -8.02
C ASP A 80 9.78 -14.61 -8.22
N MET A 81 9.14 -14.14 -7.17
CA MET A 81 8.38 -12.90 -7.19
C MET A 81 8.71 -12.09 -5.95
N ASP A 82 8.88 -10.79 -6.14
CA ASP A 82 8.93 -9.82 -5.06
C ASP A 82 8.01 -8.65 -5.40
N THR A 83 7.06 -8.36 -4.53
CA THR A 83 6.04 -7.34 -4.74
C THR A 83 5.78 -6.56 -3.46
N ALA A 84 5.51 -5.28 -3.62
CA ALA A 84 5.07 -4.38 -2.57
C ALA A 84 3.72 -3.74 -2.94
N ILE A 85 3.05 -3.16 -1.97
CA ILE A 85 1.83 -2.37 -2.20
C ILE A 85 2.23 -1.03 -2.82
N ALA A 86 1.57 -0.62 -3.89
CA ALA A 86 1.78 0.68 -4.51
C ALA A 86 1.15 1.79 -3.65
N ILE A 87 1.85 2.17 -2.59
CA ILE A 87 1.55 3.28 -1.69
C ILE A 87 2.74 4.23 -1.64
N ARG A 88 2.52 5.47 -1.19
CA ARG A 88 3.60 6.48 -1.13
C ARG A 88 4.31 6.62 -2.49
N THR A 89 3.51 6.51 -3.53
CA THR A 89 3.93 6.52 -4.93
C THR A 89 3.28 7.70 -5.64
N ALA A 90 4.08 8.45 -6.38
CA ALA A 90 3.58 9.49 -7.26
C ALA A 90 3.50 8.95 -8.70
N VAL A 91 2.42 9.24 -9.39
CA VAL A 91 2.28 8.99 -10.82
C VAL A 91 2.53 10.31 -11.56
N ILE A 92 3.52 10.33 -12.44
CA ILE A 92 3.84 11.50 -13.25
C ILE A 92 3.35 11.23 -14.66
N LYS A 93 2.44 12.06 -15.13
CA LYS A 93 1.84 11.94 -16.45
C LYS A 93 1.44 13.32 -16.98
N ASP A 94 1.76 13.58 -18.24
CA ASP A 94 1.39 14.83 -18.94
C ASP A 94 1.81 16.09 -18.15
N ASP A 95 3.04 16.08 -17.60
CA ASP A 95 3.62 17.13 -16.74
C ASP A 95 2.87 17.39 -15.42
N GLU A 96 1.93 16.51 -15.07
CA GLU A 96 1.22 16.54 -13.81
C GLU A 96 1.71 15.44 -12.86
N VAL A 97 1.70 15.74 -11.56
CA VAL A 97 2.03 14.78 -10.48
C VAL A 97 0.77 14.43 -9.73
N HIS A 98 0.38 13.16 -9.83
CA HIS A 98 -0.77 12.62 -9.12
C HIS A 98 -0.31 11.88 -7.87
N ILE A 99 -0.81 12.29 -6.71
CA ILE A 99 -0.52 11.69 -5.41
C ILE A 99 -1.84 11.25 -4.79
N GLN A 100 -1.91 9.99 -4.36
CA GLN A 100 -3.04 9.45 -3.62
C GLN A 100 -2.57 8.88 -2.29
N ALA A 101 -3.32 9.18 -1.23
CA ALA A 101 -3.09 8.68 0.10
C ALA A 101 -4.43 8.42 0.79
N GLY A 102 -4.42 7.56 1.81
CA GLY A 102 -5.60 7.24 2.59
C GLY A 102 -5.24 6.74 3.98
N ALA A 103 -6.23 6.68 4.84
CA ALA A 103 -6.16 6.13 6.18
C ALA A 103 -7.06 4.91 6.32
N GLY A 104 -6.73 4.02 7.26
CA GLY A 104 -7.58 2.90 7.63
C GLY A 104 -8.69 3.36 8.56
N ILE A 105 -9.93 3.10 8.20
CA ILE A 105 -11.10 3.52 8.98
C ILE A 105 -11.60 2.36 9.83
N VAL A 106 -11.76 2.60 11.11
CA VAL A 106 -12.32 1.67 12.09
C VAL A 106 -13.45 2.34 12.89
N ALA A 107 -14.14 1.57 13.73
CA ALA A 107 -15.28 2.08 14.49
C ALA A 107 -14.95 3.29 15.39
N ASP A 108 -13.72 3.31 15.94
CA ASP A 108 -13.26 4.36 16.84
C ASP A 108 -12.54 5.51 16.09
N SER A 109 -12.51 5.49 14.77
CA SER A 109 -11.87 6.55 13.97
C SER A 109 -12.55 7.88 14.16
N VAL A 110 -11.74 8.92 14.36
CA VAL A 110 -12.19 10.31 14.43
C VAL A 110 -11.90 10.97 13.08
N PRO A 111 -12.92 11.44 12.32
CA PRO A 111 -12.74 11.91 10.94
C PRO A 111 -11.64 12.94 10.75
N ALA A 112 -11.49 13.89 11.67
CA ALA A 112 -10.47 14.92 11.60
C ALA A 112 -9.05 14.36 11.74
N LEU A 113 -8.86 13.35 12.61
CA LEU A 113 -7.57 12.70 12.81
C LEU A 113 -7.20 11.83 11.61
N GLU A 114 -8.16 11.11 11.03
CA GLU A 114 -7.95 10.32 9.81
C GLU A 114 -7.59 11.19 8.61
N TRP A 115 -8.23 12.34 8.50
CA TRP A 115 -7.87 13.34 7.49
C TRP A 115 -6.43 13.83 7.67
N GLU A 116 -6.04 14.19 8.89
CA GLU A 116 -4.68 14.63 9.19
C GLU A 116 -3.65 13.54 8.88
N GLU A 117 -3.94 12.28 9.24
CA GLU A 117 -3.11 11.14 8.89
C GLU A 117 -2.92 11.00 7.38
N THR A 118 -3.99 11.11 6.61
CA THR A 118 -3.96 11.07 5.14
C THR A 118 -3.05 12.17 4.58
N MET A 119 -3.17 13.39 5.08
CA MET A 119 -2.32 14.52 4.66
C MET A 119 -0.85 14.30 5.06
N ASN A 120 -0.60 13.76 6.24
CA ASN A 120 0.75 13.42 6.69
C ASN A 120 1.41 12.36 5.80
N LYS A 121 0.66 11.34 5.37
CA LYS A 121 1.14 10.32 4.42
C LYS A 121 1.48 10.89 3.05
N ALA A 122 0.74 11.88 2.56
CA ALA A 122 1.01 12.56 1.28
C ALA A 122 2.20 13.52 1.36
N ARG A 123 2.45 14.12 2.52
CA ARG A 123 3.41 15.22 2.72
C ARG A 123 4.84 14.89 2.27
N GLY A 124 5.30 13.66 2.47
CA GLY A 124 6.64 13.23 2.05
C GLY A 124 6.84 13.34 0.54
N MET A 125 5.84 12.90 -0.23
CA MET A 125 5.88 12.96 -1.70
C MET A 125 5.75 14.40 -2.21
N LEU A 126 4.85 15.18 -1.62
CA LEU A 126 4.70 16.61 -1.95
C LEU A 126 6.00 17.37 -1.72
N ARG A 127 6.70 17.09 -0.62
CA ARG A 127 8.01 17.69 -0.32
C ARG A 127 9.07 17.27 -1.35
N ALA A 128 9.11 15.99 -1.73
CA ALA A 128 10.05 15.51 -2.73
C ALA A 128 9.85 16.19 -4.09
N VAL A 129 8.59 16.35 -4.52
CA VAL A 129 8.24 17.08 -5.75
C VAL A 129 8.67 18.54 -5.67
N ALA A 130 8.40 19.22 -4.54
CA ALA A 130 8.82 20.62 -4.34
C ALA A 130 10.35 20.79 -4.38
N MET A 131 11.11 19.79 -3.89
CA MET A 131 12.58 19.81 -3.94
C MET A 131 13.14 19.56 -5.34
N ALA A 132 12.40 18.86 -6.20
CA ALA A 132 12.80 18.55 -7.56
C ALA A 132 12.53 19.69 -8.55
N GLN A 133 11.74 20.69 -8.18
CA GLN A 133 11.49 21.85 -9.04
C GLN A 133 12.78 22.70 -9.16
N PRO A 134 13.16 23.13 -10.36
CA PRO A 134 14.27 24.05 -10.54
C PRO A 134 13.99 25.37 -9.80
N LYS A 135 15.01 25.90 -9.13
CA LYS A 135 14.95 27.20 -8.47
C LYS A 135 14.94 28.34 -9.49
#